data_78f58a81213be6f3a0745d8812120bb2
#
_entry.id   78f58a81213be6f3a0745d8812120bb2
#
_cell.length_a   1.000
_cell.length_b   1.000
_cell.length_c   1.000
_cell.angle_alpha   90.00
_cell.angle_beta   90.00
_cell.angle_gamma   90.00
#
_symmetry.space_group_name_H-M   'P 1'
#
loop_
_entity.id
_entity.type
_entity.pdbx_description
1 polymer ?
#
loop_
_entity_poly.entity_id
_entity_poly.type
_entity_poly.pdbx_seq_one_letter_code
_entity_poly.pdbx_strand_id
1 'polypeptide(L)'
;PQESQCESKCVRGAKGDPVGIGRLERFVADWHNANATEKAVAPASNGHKVAVIGSGPSGLTCAGDLARKGYEVTVFEALHLAGGVLVYGIPEFRLPKSIVQKEVDGLKALGVTIATDTVVGRTISVDELMEEQGFEAVFIGSGAGLPMFMDIPGVNYRGVYSANEFLTRINLMKAYLPGSDT
;
A
#
# COMPACT_ATOMS: atom_id res chain seq x y z
N PRO A 1 -14.47 -11.02 -3.80
CA PRO A 1 -13.17 -11.62 -3.85
C PRO A 1 -12.49 -11.42 -5.17
N GLN A 2 -11.23 -11.16 -5.08
CA GLN A 2 -10.36 -10.75 -6.16
C GLN A 2 -10.26 -11.78 -7.29
N GLU A 3 -10.21 -13.04 -6.96
CA GLU A 3 -9.93 -14.14 -7.86
C GLU A 3 -11.03 -14.43 -8.89
N SER A 4 -12.25 -14.00 -8.63
CA SER A 4 -13.39 -14.30 -9.50
C SER A 4 -13.76 -13.17 -10.46
N GLN A 5 -13.23 -11.97 -10.29
CA GLN A 5 -13.62 -10.79 -11.09
C GLN A 5 -13.27 -10.96 -12.57
N CYS A 6 -12.03 -11.31 -12.88
CA CYS A 6 -11.59 -11.56 -14.26
C CYS A 6 -12.18 -12.85 -14.82
N GLU A 7 -12.22 -13.90 -14.02
CA GLU A 7 -12.76 -15.21 -14.41
C GLU A 7 -14.24 -15.10 -14.81
N SER A 8 -15.05 -14.32 -14.10
CA SER A 8 -16.47 -14.11 -14.40
C SER A 8 -16.73 -13.46 -15.77
N LYS A 9 -15.73 -12.80 -16.35
CA LYS A 9 -15.79 -12.14 -17.68
C LYS A 9 -14.98 -12.89 -18.74
N CYS A 10 -14.36 -14.00 -18.38
CA CYS A 10 -13.55 -14.76 -19.32
C CYS A 10 -14.41 -15.39 -20.41
N VAL A 11 -14.12 -15.11 -21.68
CA VAL A 11 -14.86 -15.66 -22.83
C VAL A 11 -14.80 -17.19 -22.89
N ARG A 12 -13.76 -17.80 -22.34
CA ARG A 12 -13.65 -19.26 -22.25
C ARG A 12 -14.72 -19.84 -21.32
N GLY A 13 -15.15 -19.12 -20.30
CA GLY A 13 -16.21 -19.51 -19.38
C GLY A 13 -17.57 -19.75 -20.05
N ALA A 14 -17.77 -19.26 -21.28
CA ALA A 14 -18.99 -19.54 -22.08
C ALA A 14 -19.03 -20.97 -22.64
N LYS A 15 -17.88 -21.65 -22.73
CA LYS A 15 -17.76 -23.01 -23.34
C LYS A 15 -17.01 -24.01 -22.44
N GLY A 16 -16.76 -23.69 -21.20
CA GLY A 16 -16.02 -24.53 -20.26
C GLY A 16 -15.52 -23.70 -19.06
N ASP A 17 -14.49 -24.16 -18.40
CA ASP A 17 -13.93 -23.44 -17.25
C ASP A 17 -13.21 -22.17 -17.70
N PRO A 18 -13.40 -21.03 -16.99
CA PRO A 18 -12.65 -19.81 -17.24
C PRO A 18 -11.16 -20.00 -16.95
N VAL A 19 -10.33 -19.14 -17.52
CA VAL A 19 -8.90 -19.09 -17.18
C VAL A 19 -8.73 -18.54 -15.78
N GLY A 20 -8.01 -19.24 -14.91
CA GLY A 20 -7.72 -18.84 -13.54
C GLY A 20 -6.70 -17.70 -13.45
N ILE A 21 -7.04 -16.53 -13.98
CA ILE A 21 -6.13 -15.40 -14.19
C ILE A 21 -5.46 -14.97 -12.88
N GLY A 22 -6.23 -14.76 -11.80
CA GLY A 22 -5.69 -14.33 -10.52
C GLY A 22 -4.73 -15.36 -9.91
N ARG A 23 -4.96 -16.65 -10.13
CA ARG A 23 -4.06 -17.72 -9.67
C ARG A 23 -2.77 -17.76 -10.48
N LEU A 24 -2.86 -17.51 -11.79
CA LEU A 24 -1.70 -17.42 -12.66
C LEU A 24 -0.84 -16.19 -12.33
N GLU A 25 -1.46 -15.03 -12.10
CA GLU A 25 -0.76 -13.82 -11.64
C GLU A 25 -0.03 -14.09 -10.33
N ARG A 26 -0.68 -14.72 -9.36
CA ARG A 26 -0.07 -15.10 -8.09
C ARG A 26 1.11 -16.05 -8.29
N PHE A 27 0.94 -17.06 -9.12
CA PHE A 27 2.00 -18.03 -9.41
C PHE A 27 3.23 -17.35 -10.02
N VAL A 28 3.03 -16.47 -11.01
CA VAL A 28 4.13 -15.73 -11.65
C VAL A 28 4.86 -14.84 -10.65
N ALA A 29 4.12 -14.12 -9.82
CA ALA A 29 4.68 -13.25 -8.78
C ALA A 29 5.49 -14.05 -7.74
N ASP A 30 4.92 -15.14 -7.24
CA ASP A 30 5.63 -16.02 -6.27
C ASP A 30 6.89 -16.65 -6.89
N TRP A 31 6.81 -17.08 -8.15
CA TRP A 31 7.97 -17.61 -8.87
C TRP A 31 9.05 -16.55 -9.07
N HIS A 32 8.68 -15.37 -9.52
CA HIS A 32 9.60 -14.24 -9.67
C HIS A 32 10.25 -13.91 -8.33
N ASN A 33 9.46 -13.81 -7.27
CA ASN A 33 9.96 -13.50 -5.94
C ASN A 33 10.96 -14.53 -5.40
N ALA A 34 10.82 -15.78 -5.81
CA ALA A 34 11.72 -16.86 -5.39
C ALA A 34 12.99 -16.97 -6.26
N ASN A 35 12.93 -16.59 -7.53
CA ASN A 35 13.97 -16.89 -8.52
C ASN A 35 14.66 -15.66 -9.12
N ALA A 36 14.07 -14.47 -9.02
CA ALA A 36 14.67 -13.26 -9.60
C ALA A 36 15.97 -12.89 -8.87
N THR A 37 17.03 -12.77 -9.64
CA THR A 37 18.36 -12.31 -9.19
C THR A 37 18.63 -10.86 -9.59
N GLU A 38 17.83 -10.32 -10.49
CA GLU A 38 17.98 -8.94 -10.96
C GLU A 38 17.56 -7.95 -9.89
N LYS A 39 18.40 -6.97 -9.64
CA LYS A 39 18.08 -5.85 -8.77
C LYS A 39 17.50 -4.72 -9.60
N ALA A 40 16.46 -4.10 -9.10
CA ALA A 40 15.95 -2.87 -9.67
C ALA A 40 17.06 -1.80 -9.72
N VAL A 41 17.26 -1.20 -10.88
CA VAL A 41 18.24 -0.12 -11.07
C VAL A 41 17.47 1.17 -11.30
N ALA A 42 17.77 2.18 -10.49
CA ALA A 42 17.19 3.49 -10.65
C ALA A 42 17.62 4.09 -12.01
N PRO A 43 16.70 4.59 -12.83
CA PRO A 43 17.05 5.28 -14.07
C PRO A 43 17.71 6.62 -13.76
N ALA A 44 18.29 7.24 -14.80
CA ALA A 44 18.79 8.61 -14.68
C ALA A 44 17.64 9.57 -14.32
N SER A 45 17.91 10.52 -13.41
CA SER A 45 16.93 11.54 -13.04
C SER A 45 16.57 12.40 -14.24
N ASN A 46 15.28 12.69 -14.36
CA ASN A 46 14.76 13.67 -15.33
C ASN A 46 14.71 15.11 -14.77
N GLY A 47 15.14 15.32 -13.53
CA GLY A 47 15.20 16.61 -12.85
C GLY A 47 13.89 17.08 -12.21
N HIS A 48 12.82 16.28 -12.30
CA HIS A 48 11.51 16.63 -11.74
C HIS A 48 11.21 15.88 -10.44
N LYS A 49 10.56 16.58 -9.50
CA LYS A 49 10.31 16.10 -8.15
C LYS A 49 8.81 15.98 -7.86
N VAL A 50 8.36 14.81 -7.42
CA VAL A 50 6.94 14.52 -7.17
C VAL A 50 6.72 14.00 -5.75
N ALA A 51 5.74 14.57 -5.05
CA ALA A 51 5.26 14.08 -3.77
C ALA A 51 4.08 13.12 -3.95
N VAL A 52 4.09 12.02 -3.22
CA VAL A 52 2.99 11.06 -3.15
C VAL A 52 2.50 10.98 -1.71
N ILE A 53 1.24 11.32 -1.47
CA ILE A 53 0.63 11.30 -0.13
C ILE A 53 -0.12 9.99 0.06
N GLY A 54 0.38 9.16 0.96
CA GLY A 54 -0.12 7.84 1.29
C GLY A 54 0.64 6.72 0.56
N SER A 55 1.05 5.72 1.33
CA SER A 55 1.79 4.54 0.87
C SER A 55 0.90 3.30 0.65
N GLY A 56 -0.40 3.49 0.46
CA GLY A 56 -1.31 2.43 0.06
C GLY A 56 -1.03 1.93 -1.36
N PRO A 57 -1.79 0.92 -1.86
CA PRO A 57 -1.58 0.34 -3.19
C PRO A 57 -1.47 1.39 -4.30
N SER A 58 -2.35 2.40 -4.29
CA SER A 58 -2.37 3.44 -5.31
C SER A 58 -1.13 4.34 -5.26
N GLY A 59 -0.71 4.75 -4.04
CA GLY A 59 0.48 5.57 -3.86
C GLY A 59 1.77 4.83 -4.23
N LEU A 60 1.93 3.58 -3.79
CA LEU A 60 3.10 2.77 -4.14
C LEU A 60 3.18 2.49 -5.65
N THR A 61 2.05 2.23 -6.31
CA THR A 61 2.01 2.06 -7.78
C THR A 61 2.43 3.34 -8.49
N CYS A 62 1.84 4.48 -8.11
CA CYS A 62 2.19 5.79 -8.68
C CYS A 62 3.68 6.10 -8.49
N ALA A 63 4.20 5.88 -7.27
CA ALA A 63 5.59 6.12 -6.95
C ALA A 63 6.54 5.25 -7.80
N GLY A 64 6.21 3.97 -7.97
CA GLY A 64 6.99 3.04 -8.78
C GLY A 64 7.00 3.41 -10.26
N ASP A 65 5.86 3.79 -10.80
CA ASP A 65 5.75 4.18 -12.22
C ASP A 65 6.49 5.49 -12.52
N LEU A 66 6.42 6.45 -11.61
CA LEU A 66 7.16 7.71 -11.73
C LEU A 66 8.68 7.49 -11.57
N ALA A 67 9.09 6.69 -10.58
CA ALA A 67 10.51 6.39 -10.37
C ALA A 67 11.13 5.70 -11.59
N ARG A 68 10.42 4.75 -12.23
CA ARG A 68 10.88 4.11 -13.48
C ARG A 68 11.03 5.09 -14.65
N LYS A 69 10.38 6.25 -14.58
CA LYS A 69 10.50 7.34 -15.58
C LYS A 69 11.54 8.39 -15.20
N GLY A 70 12.28 8.18 -14.13
CA GLY A 70 13.36 9.06 -13.69
C GLY A 70 12.91 10.23 -12.81
N TYR A 71 11.67 10.28 -12.35
CA TYR A 71 11.24 11.28 -11.38
C TYR A 71 11.85 11.03 -10.01
N GLU A 72 12.22 12.10 -9.32
CA GLU A 72 12.54 12.05 -7.88
C GLU A 72 11.24 11.97 -7.09
N VAL A 73 10.96 10.84 -6.46
CA VAL A 73 9.70 10.58 -5.79
C VAL A 73 9.89 10.44 -4.29
N THR A 74 9.09 11.19 -3.53
CA THR A 74 8.96 11.01 -2.08
C THR A 74 7.52 10.62 -1.73
N VAL A 75 7.36 9.51 -1.05
CA VAL A 75 6.09 9.03 -0.49
C VAL A 75 6.01 9.46 0.96
N PHE A 76 4.98 10.21 1.32
CA PHE A 76 4.67 10.62 2.69
C PHE A 76 3.58 9.71 3.26
N GLU A 77 3.89 9.03 4.37
CA GLU A 77 3.00 8.09 5.02
C GLU A 77 2.72 8.53 6.46
N ALA A 78 1.46 8.59 6.81
CA ALA A 78 1.02 9.01 8.14
C ALA A 78 1.39 8.01 9.25
N LEU A 79 1.42 6.72 8.92
CA LEU A 79 1.73 5.64 9.86
C LEU A 79 3.24 5.33 9.87
N HIS A 80 3.67 4.57 10.86
CA HIS A 80 5.07 4.18 11.04
C HIS A 80 5.54 3.07 10.06
N LEU A 81 4.63 2.44 9.33
CA LEU A 81 4.93 1.43 8.31
C LEU A 81 4.27 1.80 6.98
N ALA A 82 5.03 1.67 5.89
CA ALA A 82 4.51 1.83 4.55
C ALA A 82 3.69 0.61 4.11
N GLY A 83 2.70 0.84 3.24
CA GLY A 83 1.84 -0.21 2.67
C GLY A 83 0.35 0.06 2.84
N GLY A 84 -0.03 1.04 3.65
CA GLY A 84 -1.43 1.39 3.88
C GLY A 84 -2.26 0.18 4.31
N VAL A 85 -3.43 0.00 3.70
CA VAL A 85 -4.35 -1.11 4.01
C VAL A 85 -3.73 -2.50 3.85
N LEU A 86 -2.70 -2.66 3.02
CA LEU A 86 -1.99 -3.93 2.87
C LEU A 86 -1.29 -4.35 4.17
N VAL A 87 -0.91 -3.39 4.98
CA VAL A 87 -0.19 -3.61 6.24
C VAL A 87 -1.12 -3.53 7.43
N TYR A 88 -1.92 -2.48 7.55
CA TYR A 88 -2.77 -2.29 8.72
C TYR A 88 -4.12 -3.03 8.63
N GLY A 89 -4.65 -3.26 7.41
CA GLY A 89 -6.01 -3.77 7.22
C GLY A 89 -6.10 -5.26 6.89
N ILE A 90 -5.17 -5.80 6.08
CA ILE A 90 -5.22 -7.20 5.67
C ILE A 90 -4.48 -8.07 6.71
N PRO A 91 -5.13 -9.11 7.26
CA PRO A 91 -4.49 -9.99 8.24
C PRO A 91 -3.25 -10.71 7.70
N GLU A 92 -2.30 -11.00 8.59
CA GLU A 92 -1.02 -11.68 8.27
C GLU A 92 -1.21 -12.99 7.50
N PHE A 93 -2.19 -13.80 7.90
CA PHE A 93 -2.47 -15.08 7.26
C PHE A 93 -3.00 -14.98 5.84
N ARG A 94 -3.52 -13.81 5.42
CA ARG A 94 -3.95 -13.56 4.03
C ARG A 94 -2.89 -12.90 3.19
N LEU A 95 -2.17 -11.95 3.76
CA LEU A 95 -1.08 -11.24 3.12
C LEU A 95 0.06 -11.04 4.12
N PRO A 96 1.07 -11.94 4.11
CA PRO A 96 2.26 -11.80 4.93
C PRO A 96 2.93 -10.44 4.70
N LYS A 97 3.24 -9.73 5.78
CA LYS A 97 3.80 -8.37 5.70
C LYS A 97 5.18 -8.35 5.06
N SER A 98 5.89 -9.46 5.09
CA SER A 98 7.17 -9.63 4.38
C SER A 98 7.04 -9.47 2.86
N ILE A 99 5.91 -9.84 2.26
CA ILE A 99 5.65 -9.63 0.83
C ILE A 99 5.51 -8.13 0.54
N VAL A 100 4.73 -7.43 1.35
CA VAL A 100 4.54 -5.97 1.21
C VAL A 100 5.87 -5.23 1.44
N GLN A 101 6.64 -5.64 2.44
CA GLN A 101 7.95 -5.05 2.73
C GLN A 101 8.92 -5.23 1.55
N LYS A 102 8.91 -6.41 0.90
CA LYS A 102 9.73 -6.66 -0.29
C LYS A 102 9.41 -5.70 -1.44
N GLU A 103 8.12 -5.43 -1.67
CA GLU A 103 7.69 -4.44 -2.68
C GLU A 103 8.16 -3.02 -2.32
N VAL A 104 8.00 -2.63 -1.05
CA VAL A 104 8.48 -1.34 -0.53
C VAL A 104 10.00 -1.20 -0.69
N ASP A 105 10.76 -2.25 -0.40
CA ASP A 105 12.21 -2.27 -0.54
C ASP A 105 12.64 -2.21 -2.02
N GLY A 106 11.87 -2.84 -2.91
CA GLY A 106 12.04 -2.71 -4.36
C GLY A 106 11.87 -1.26 -4.86
N LEU A 107 10.89 -0.54 -4.32
CA LEU A 107 10.70 0.88 -4.63
C LEU A 107 11.84 1.75 -4.10
N LYS A 108 12.32 1.48 -2.88
CA LYS A 108 13.50 2.15 -2.34
C LYS A 108 14.74 1.91 -3.20
N ALA A 109 14.91 0.70 -3.72
CA ALA A 109 16.01 0.38 -4.64
C ALA A 109 15.91 1.12 -5.98
N LEU A 110 14.70 1.53 -6.41
CA LEU A 110 14.47 2.41 -7.54
C LEU A 110 14.72 3.90 -7.23
N GLY A 111 15.10 4.24 -6.01
CA GLY A 111 15.35 5.62 -5.59
C GLY A 111 14.16 6.34 -4.96
N VAL A 112 13.04 5.65 -4.72
CA VAL A 112 11.89 6.24 -4.01
C VAL A 112 12.23 6.47 -2.54
N THR A 113 12.06 7.69 -2.07
CA THR A 113 12.13 8.02 -0.64
C THR A 113 10.77 7.77 0.02
N ILE A 114 10.76 7.13 1.18
CA ILE A 114 9.54 6.92 1.97
C ILE A 114 9.72 7.56 3.34
N ALA A 115 8.94 8.61 3.59
CA ALA A 115 8.89 9.37 4.85
C ALA A 115 7.65 8.90 5.64
N THR A 116 7.86 8.04 6.62
CA THR A 116 6.83 7.61 7.56
C THR A 116 6.58 8.65 8.65
N ASP A 117 5.55 8.45 9.47
CA ASP A 117 5.17 9.32 10.59
C ASP A 117 4.95 10.79 10.16
N THR A 118 4.53 10.98 8.89
CA THR A 118 4.33 12.30 8.29
C THR A 118 2.88 12.46 7.85
N VAL A 119 2.13 13.26 8.61
CA VAL A 119 0.71 13.53 8.33
C VAL A 119 0.58 14.80 7.51
N VAL A 120 0.55 14.68 6.18
CA VAL A 120 0.35 15.84 5.30
C VAL A 120 -0.99 16.50 5.58
N GLY A 121 -1.00 17.82 5.71
CA GLY A 121 -2.12 18.63 6.19
C GLY A 121 -2.12 18.85 7.71
N ARG A 122 -1.14 18.26 8.44
CA ARG A 122 -0.95 18.47 9.89
C ARG A 122 0.50 18.78 10.24
N THR A 123 1.43 17.89 9.89
CA THR A 123 2.88 18.09 10.15
C THR A 123 3.56 18.90 9.06
N ILE A 124 3.04 18.85 7.85
CA ILE A 124 3.44 19.62 6.69
C ILE A 124 2.23 19.82 5.79
N SER A 125 2.07 21.00 5.22
CA SER A 125 1.01 21.31 4.26
C SER A 125 1.40 20.93 2.81
N VAL A 126 0.43 20.91 1.91
CA VAL A 126 0.68 20.73 0.47
C VAL A 126 1.44 21.92 -0.09
N ASP A 127 1.12 23.13 0.38
CA ASP A 127 1.77 24.36 -0.07
C ASP A 127 3.26 24.36 0.32
N GLU A 128 3.60 23.97 1.57
CA GLU A 128 5.00 23.80 2.01
C GLU A 128 5.74 22.74 1.19
N LEU A 129 5.09 21.63 0.81
CA LEU A 129 5.70 20.64 -0.08
C LEU A 129 6.06 21.25 -1.43
N MET A 130 5.17 22.04 -2.02
CA MET A 130 5.38 22.64 -3.33
C MET A 130 6.30 23.88 -3.30
N GLU A 131 6.08 24.78 -2.37
CA GLU A 131 6.76 26.08 -2.35
C GLU A 131 8.13 26.03 -1.66
N GLU A 132 8.26 25.23 -0.58
CA GLU A 132 9.48 25.19 0.22
C GLU A 132 10.35 23.97 -0.08
N GLN A 133 9.73 22.80 -0.31
CA GLN A 133 10.47 21.57 -0.61
C GLN A 133 10.66 21.31 -2.11
N GLY A 134 10.05 22.14 -2.96
CA GLY A 134 10.26 22.12 -4.40
C GLY A 134 9.64 20.94 -5.13
N PHE A 135 8.57 20.33 -4.59
CA PHE A 135 7.80 19.37 -5.35
C PHE A 135 6.97 20.08 -6.42
N GLU A 136 7.05 19.61 -7.65
CA GLU A 136 6.35 20.20 -8.78
C GLU A 136 4.93 19.65 -8.96
N ALA A 137 4.66 18.48 -8.39
CA ALA A 137 3.35 17.84 -8.39
C ALA A 137 3.12 17.03 -7.12
N VAL A 138 1.86 16.89 -6.75
CA VAL A 138 1.42 16.11 -5.60
C VAL A 138 0.34 15.12 -6.03
N PHE A 139 0.58 13.83 -5.77
CA PHE A 139 -0.44 12.79 -5.91
C PHE A 139 -1.05 12.48 -4.55
N ILE A 140 -2.37 12.53 -4.44
CA ILE A 140 -3.10 12.24 -3.20
C ILE A 140 -3.72 10.86 -3.27
N GLY A 141 -3.14 9.92 -2.50
CA GLY A 141 -3.57 8.53 -2.36
C GLY A 141 -3.81 8.13 -0.91
N SER A 142 -4.41 9.01 -0.11
CA SER A 142 -4.57 8.87 1.35
C SER A 142 -5.52 7.75 1.78
N GLY A 143 -6.27 7.17 0.84
CA GLY A 143 -7.21 6.08 1.11
C GLY A 143 -8.48 6.53 1.86
N ALA A 144 -9.24 5.56 2.37
CA ALA A 144 -10.48 5.76 3.11
C ALA A 144 -10.39 5.13 4.51
N GLY A 145 -9.34 5.48 5.26
CA GLY A 145 -9.06 4.93 6.59
C GLY A 145 -9.99 5.42 7.70
N LEU A 146 -10.73 6.50 7.47
CA LEU A 146 -11.69 7.01 8.45
C LEU A 146 -12.91 6.07 8.53
N PRO A 147 -13.19 5.47 9.70
CA PRO A 147 -14.29 4.54 9.84
C PRO A 147 -15.65 5.26 9.77
N MET A 148 -16.61 4.62 9.12
CA MET A 148 -18.01 5.01 9.22
C MET A 148 -18.68 4.17 10.30
N PHE A 149 -19.19 4.82 11.34
CA PHE A 149 -19.94 4.16 12.40
C PHE A 149 -21.41 4.02 12.00
N MET A 150 -22.01 2.89 12.38
CA MET A 150 -23.46 2.70 12.26
C MET A 150 -24.16 3.53 13.32
N ASP A 151 -25.32 4.12 12.98
CA ASP A 151 -26.17 4.83 13.93
C ASP A 151 -27.08 3.84 14.67
N ILE A 152 -26.47 3.10 15.62
CA ILE A 152 -27.16 2.09 16.43
C ILE A 152 -26.84 2.29 17.93
N PRO A 153 -27.77 1.96 18.84
CA PRO A 153 -27.50 2.02 20.27
C PRO A 153 -26.31 1.13 20.66
N GLY A 154 -25.42 1.68 21.50
CA GLY A 154 -24.29 0.93 22.07
C GLY A 154 -23.00 0.97 21.24
N VAL A 155 -22.98 1.64 20.08
CA VAL A 155 -21.77 1.77 19.24
C VAL A 155 -20.59 2.42 19.99
N ASN A 156 -20.88 3.22 21.03
CA ASN A 156 -19.88 3.91 21.85
C ASN A 156 -19.51 3.16 23.15
N TYR A 157 -19.98 1.93 23.34
CA TYR A 157 -19.64 1.16 24.53
C TYR A 157 -18.19 0.65 24.48
N ARG A 158 -17.61 0.44 25.67
CA ARG A 158 -16.27 -0.17 25.77
C ARG A 158 -16.28 -1.55 25.14
N GLY A 159 -15.25 -1.84 24.37
CA GLY A 159 -15.11 -3.13 23.65
C GLY A 159 -15.81 -3.15 22.28
N VAL A 160 -16.48 -2.06 21.89
CA VAL A 160 -16.99 -1.86 20.53
C VAL A 160 -15.98 -1.09 19.73
N TYR A 161 -15.50 -1.66 18.65
CA TYR A 161 -14.47 -1.11 17.79
C TYR A 161 -14.96 -1.04 16.34
N SER A 162 -14.50 -0.06 15.58
CA SER A 162 -14.60 -0.13 14.13
C SER A 162 -13.69 -1.24 13.59
N ALA A 163 -14.04 -1.80 12.44
CA ALA A 163 -13.19 -2.81 11.79
C ALA A 163 -11.77 -2.27 11.53
N ASN A 164 -11.65 -1.01 11.08
CA ASN A 164 -10.35 -0.39 10.84
C ASN A 164 -9.51 -0.30 12.11
N GLU A 165 -10.10 0.15 13.22
CA GLU A 165 -9.38 0.24 14.50
C GLU A 165 -8.94 -1.13 14.98
N PHE A 166 -9.82 -2.11 14.95
CA PHE A 166 -9.53 -3.48 15.38
C PHE A 166 -8.41 -4.12 14.54
N LEU A 167 -8.51 -4.01 13.21
CA LEU A 167 -7.50 -4.55 12.30
C LEU A 167 -6.15 -3.83 12.43
N THR A 168 -6.16 -2.52 12.63
CA THR A 168 -4.93 -1.74 12.85
C THR A 168 -4.22 -2.22 14.12
N ARG A 169 -4.95 -2.40 15.22
CA ARG A 169 -4.39 -2.95 16.46
C ARG A 169 -3.78 -4.34 16.25
N ILE A 170 -4.52 -5.24 15.60
CA ILE A 170 -4.02 -6.60 15.34
C ILE A 170 -2.76 -6.56 14.48
N ASN A 171 -2.79 -5.85 13.37
CA ASN A 171 -1.73 -5.93 12.36
C ASN A 171 -0.48 -5.09 12.72
N LEU A 172 -0.65 -3.82 13.11
CA LEU A 172 0.47 -2.94 13.43
C LEU A 172 1.06 -3.21 14.82
N MET A 173 0.20 -3.50 15.79
CA MET A 173 0.64 -3.88 17.15
C MET A 173 0.99 -5.36 17.28
N LYS A 174 0.86 -6.12 16.19
CA LYS A 174 1.24 -7.54 16.08
C LYS A 174 0.56 -8.45 17.11
N ALA A 175 -0.72 -8.19 17.41
CA ALA A 175 -1.50 -8.97 18.35
C ALA A 175 -1.61 -10.47 17.98
N TYR A 176 -1.27 -10.84 16.74
CA TYR A 176 -1.22 -12.22 16.27
C TYR A 176 0.04 -12.98 16.72
N LEU A 177 1.05 -12.30 17.25
CA LEU A 177 2.28 -12.98 17.71
C LEU A 177 2.09 -13.57 19.10
N PRO A 178 2.62 -14.78 19.35
CA PRO A 178 2.67 -15.33 20.71
C PRO A 178 3.41 -14.39 21.67
N GLY A 179 2.82 -14.10 22.81
CA GLY A 179 3.39 -13.18 23.80
C GLY A 179 3.20 -11.69 23.50
N SER A 180 2.35 -11.34 22.56
CA SER A 180 1.93 -9.95 22.36
C SER A 180 1.14 -9.46 23.59
N ASP A 181 1.44 -8.25 24.05
CA ASP A 181 0.73 -7.57 25.17
C ASP A 181 -0.54 -6.84 24.69
N THR A 182 -0.98 -7.08 23.46
CA THR A 182 -2.07 -6.34 22.80
C THR A 182 -3.34 -7.16 22.74
#